data_202ea86f5feb03c6797f3942a658d490
#
_entry.id   202ea86f5feb03c6797f3942a658d490
#
_cell.length_a   1.000
_cell.length_b   1.000
_cell.length_c   1.000
_cell.angle_alpha   90.00
_cell.angle_beta   90.00
_cell.angle_gamma   90.00
#
_symmetry.space_group_name_H-M   'P 1'
#
loop_
_entity.id
_entity.type
_entity.pdbx_description
1 polymer ?
#
loop_
_entity_poly.entity_id
_entity_poly.type
_entity_poly.pdbx_seq_one_letter_code
_entity_poly.pdbx_strand_id
1 'polypeptide(L)'
;LPDAKLILGSGYINFHSKLHCFNHIEIGENVIISENVIIRDSDNHQITGGNSMFAPVIIKDNAWIGMSAIILKGVAVGEGAIVAAGSVVTKDVPPHTIVAGVPARVIKKDVYYTI
;
A
#
# COMPACT_ATOMS: atom_id res chain seq x y z
N LEU A 1 17.55 3.01 -6.06
CA LEU A 1 18.46 2.09 -6.74
C LEU A 1 18.41 2.29 -8.24
N PRO A 2 19.51 2.02 -8.97
CA PRO A 2 19.55 2.24 -10.43
C PRO A 2 18.48 1.51 -11.21
N ASP A 3 18.05 0.35 -10.74
CA ASP A 3 17.05 -0.49 -11.41
C ASP A 3 15.68 -0.44 -10.75
N ALA A 4 15.41 0.60 -9.97
CA ALA A 4 14.12 0.75 -9.31
C ALA A 4 13.00 0.88 -10.36
N LYS A 5 11.86 0.24 -10.08
CA LYS A 5 10.70 0.27 -10.97
C LYS A 5 9.48 0.77 -10.23
N LEU A 6 8.88 1.83 -10.76
CA LEU A 6 7.60 2.35 -10.31
C LEU A 6 6.62 2.18 -11.46
N ILE A 7 5.63 1.30 -11.29
CA ILE A 7 4.62 1.01 -12.31
C ILE A 7 3.29 1.57 -11.81
N LEU A 8 2.73 2.49 -12.59
CA LEU A 8 1.47 3.13 -12.26
C LEU A 8 0.41 2.75 -13.29
N GLY A 9 -0.70 2.20 -12.82
CA GLY A 9 -1.88 1.97 -13.63
C GLY A 9 -2.72 3.23 -13.74
N SER A 10 -3.95 3.19 -13.26
CA SER A 10 -4.87 4.32 -13.32
C SER A 10 -5.48 4.61 -11.95
N GLY A 11 -6.14 5.77 -11.82
CA GLY A 11 -6.81 6.19 -10.60
C GLY A 11 -6.33 7.54 -10.12
N TYR A 12 -6.31 7.74 -8.81
CA TYR A 12 -5.97 9.01 -8.20
C TYR A 12 -4.89 8.86 -7.15
N ILE A 13 -3.95 9.80 -7.15
CA ILE A 13 -3.00 9.99 -6.05
C ILE A 13 -3.16 11.43 -5.59
N ASN A 14 -3.69 11.61 -4.39
CA ASN A 14 -4.03 12.93 -3.86
C ASN A 14 -2.86 13.62 -3.17
N PHE A 15 -3.13 14.82 -2.65
CA PHE A 15 -2.12 15.73 -2.12
C PHE A 15 -1.22 15.13 -1.06
N HIS A 16 0.06 15.45 -1.14
CA HIS A 16 1.08 15.09 -0.16
C HIS A 16 1.30 13.59 0.01
N SER A 17 0.73 12.77 -0.85
CA SER A 17 1.05 11.35 -0.87
C SER A 17 2.43 11.13 -1.47
N LYS A 18 3.18 10.18 -0.91
CA LYS A 18 4.56 9.91 -1.28
C LYS A 18 4.76 8.44 -1.60
N LEU A 19 5.36 8.19 -2.76
CA LEU A 19 5.77 6.85 -3.18
C LEU A 19 7.29 6.78 -3.10
N HIS A 20 7.80 6.17 -2.04
CA HIS A 20 9.24 5.99 -1.85
C HIS A 20 9.67 4.68 -2.49
N CYS A 21 9.97 4.74 -3.78
CA CYS A 21 10.33 3.58 -4.58
C CYS A 21 11.84 3.46 -4.72
N PHE A 22 12.41 2.53 -3.97
CA PHE A 22 13.85 2.21 -4.02
C PHE A 22 14.12 0.96 -4.85
N ASN A 23 13.13 0.09 -5.00
CA ASN A 23 13.26 -1.16 -5.71
C ASN A 23 12.05 -1.42 -6.62
N HIS A 24 10.86 -1.66 -6.05
CA HIS A 24 9.69 -1.98 -6.85
C HIS A 24 8.40 -1.59 -6.13
N ILE A 25 7.63 -0.69 -6.74
CA ILE A 25 6.25 -0.38 -6.34
C ILE A 25 5.38 -0.49 -7.58
N GLU A 26 4.29 -1.23 -7.47
CA GLU A 26 3.34 -1.41 -8.55
C GLU A 26 1.93 -1.07 -8.07
N ILE A 27 1.26 -0.19 -8.82
CA ILE A 27 -0.10 0.25 -8.53
C ILE A 27 -0.96 -0.10 -9.73
N GLY A 28 -2.04 -0.85 -9.49
CA GLY A 28 -2.91 -1.34 -10.53
C GLY A 28 -3.87 -0.30 -11.11
N GLU A 29 -4.96 -0.77 -11.67
CA GLU A 29 -5.96 0.07 -12.32
C GLU A 29 -7.04 0.53 -11.34
N ASN A 30 -7.54 1.75 -11.54
CA ASN A 30 -8.63 2.33 -10.75
C ASN A 30 -8.35 2.36 -9.24
N VAL A 31 -7.10 2.59 -8.86
CA VAL A 31 -6.70 2.67 -7.46
C VAL A 31 -6.89 4.09 -6.96
N ILE A 32 -7.46 4.21 -5.76
CA ILE A 32 -7.61 5.51 -5.09
C ILE A 32 -6.57 5.59 -3.97
N ILE A 33 -5.67 6.56 -4.08
CA ILE A 33 -4.73 6.87 -3.00
C ILE A 33 -5.10 8.26 -2.50
N SER A 34 -5.58 8.31 -1.26
CA SER A 34 -6.04 9.54 -0.63
C SER A 34 -4.86 10.43 -0.23
N GLU A 35 -5.12 11.48 0.56
CA GLU A 35 -4.09 12.46 0.94
C GLU A 35 -3.14 11.92 1.99
N ASN A 36 -1.90 12.37 1.96
CA ASN A 36 -0.87 12.07 2.96
C ASN A 36 -0.59 10.57 3.14
N VAL A 37 -0.80 9.78 2.10
CA VAL A 37 -0.45 8.35 2.11
C VAL A 37 1.04 8.20 1.87
N ILE A 38 1.67 7.28 2.58
CA ILE A 38 3.07 6.92 2.35
C ILE A 38 3.13 5.45 1.97
N ILE A 39 3.72 5.19 0.81
CA ILE A 39 4.00 3.82 0.34
C ILE A 39 5.51 3.72 0.16
N ARG A 40 6.12 2.74 0.81
CA ARG A 40 7.56 2.56 0.69
C ARG A 40 7.95 1.09 0.65
N ASP A 41 8.91 0.78 -0.20
CA ASP A 41 9.40 -0.58 -0.43
C ASP A 41 10.73 -0.87 0.27
N SER A 42 11.15 0.01 1.17
CA SER A 42 12.44 -0.10 1.85
C SER A 42 12.35 0.37 3.29
N ASP A 43 13.13 -0.27 4.17
CA ASP A 43 13.35 0.22 5.53
C ASP A 43 14.41 1.32 5.57
N ASN A 44 15.07 1.63 4.45
CA ASN A 44 16.20 2.55 4.29
C ASN A 44 17.50 2.05 4.96
N HIS A 45 17.38 1.23 5.99
CA HIS A 45 18.53 0.70 6.73
C HIS A 45 18.35 -0.80 6.93
N GLN A 46 19.46 -1.55 6.89
CA GLN A 46 19.44 -2.98 7.15
C GLN A 46 19.24 -3.24 8.64
N ILE A 47 18.22 -4.02 8.98
CA ILE A 47 17.96 -4.41 10.36
C ILE A 47 18.70 -5.72 10.64
N THR A 48 19.54 -5.73 11.68
CA THR A 48 20.33 -6.91 12.05
C THR A 48 19.39 -8.06 12.42
N GLY A 49 19.59 -9.22 11.78
CA GLY A 49 18.74 -10.38 11.99
C GLY A 49 17.39 -10.31 11.30
N GLY A 50 17.11 -9.22 10.59
CA GLY A 50 15.87 -9.06 9.83
C GLY A 50 15.98 -9.61 8.41
N ASN A 51 14.89 -9.46 7.68
CA ASN A 51 14.81 -9.80 6.26
C ASN A 51 15.50 -8.72 5.42
N SER A 52 15.42 -8.87 4.09
CA SER A 52 15.95 -7.87 3.16
C SER A 52 15.44 -6.47 3.51
N MET A 53 16.31 -5.47 3.32
CA MET A 53 15.95 -4.07 3.45
C MET A 53 14.86 -3.67 2.44
N PHE A 54 14.80 -4.33 1.29
CA PHE A 54 13.83 -4.07 0.22
C PHE A 54 12.85 -5.21 0.06
N ALA A 55 11.59 -4.90 -0.24
CA ALA A 55 10.61 -5.86 -0.68
C ALA A 55 9.51 -5.13 -1.47
N PRO A 56 9.05 -5.69 -2.59
CA PRO A 56 8.10 -5.00 -3.45
C PRO A 56 6.79 -4.71 -2.74
N VAL A 57 6.17 -3.59 -3.11
CA VAL A 57 4.80 -3.25 -2.70
C VAL A 57 3.92 -3.31 -3.92
N ILE A 58 2.82 -4.06 -3.82
CA ILE A 58 1.87 -4.25 -4.91
C ILE A 58 0.49 -3.80 -4.42
N ILE A 59 -0.06 -2.80 -5.08
CA ILE A 59 -1.44 -2.35 -4.83
C ILE A 59 -2.27 -2.83 -6.01
N LYS A 60 -3.18 -3.74 -5.78
CA LYS A 60 -3.97 -4.34 -6.87
C LYS A 60 -5.14 -3.46 -7.27
N ASP A 61 -5.79 -3.85 -8.37
CA ASP A 61 -6.86 -3.06 -8.99
C ASP A 61 -7.98 -2.74 -8.00
N ASN A 62 -8.56 -1.57 -8.15
CA ASN A 62 -9.71 -1.11 -7.39
C ASN A 62 -9.48 -0.98 -5.88
N ALA A 63 -8.25 -0.97 -5.42
CA ALA A 63 -7.97 -0.74 -4.01
C ALA A 63 -8.17 0.74 -3.64
N TRP A 64 -8.55 0.97 -2.41
CA TRP A 64 -8.71 2.31 -1.87
C TRP A 64 -7.86 2.47 -0.61
N ILE A 65 -6.85 3.33 -0.70
CA ILE A 65 -5.95 3.61 0.41
C ILE A 65 -6.39 4.92 1.07
N GLY A 66 -6.89 4.82 2.28
CA GLY A 66 -7.41 5.96 3.04
C GLY A 66 -6.33 6.95 3.45
N MET A 67 -6.76 8.18 3.77
CA MET A 67 -5.85 9.27 4.08
C MET A 67 -4.91 8.93 5.24
N SER A 68 -3.68 9.38 5.14
CA SER A 68 -2.64 9.20 6.15
C SER A 68 -2.28 7.74 6.45
N ALA A 69 -2.68 6.81 5.60
CA ALA A 69 -2.25 5.42 5.73
C ALA A 69 -0.79 5.26 5.33
N ILE A 70 -0.13 4.27 5.89
CA ILE A 70 1.25 3.93 5.59
C ILE A 70 1.29 2.46 5.16
N ILE A 71 1.81 2.22 3.95
CA ILE A 71 1.99 0.87 3.41
C ILE A 71 3.48 0.57 3.40
N LEU A 72 3.88 -0.46 4.11
CA LEU A 72 5.29 -0.81 4.28
C LEU A 72 5.75 -1.88 3.29
N LYS A 73 7.06 -2.07 3.21
CA LYS A 73 7.69 -3.00 2.27
C LYS A 73 7.06 -4.40 2.34
N GLY A 74 6.99 -5.06 1.19
CA GLY A 74 6.53 -6.44 1.09
C GLY A 74 5.03 -6.63 1.14
N VAL A 75 4.25 -5.56 1.28
CA VAL A 75 2.79 -5.66 1.37
C VAL A 75 2.16 -5.74 -0.01
N ALA A 76 1.26 -6.71 -0.18
CA ALA A 76 0.34 -6.74 -1.31
C ALA A 76 -1.06 -6.38 -0.81
N VAL A 77 -1.63 -5.31 -1.35
CA VAL A 77 -3.01 -4.91 -1.07
C VAL A 77 -3.90 -5.53 -2.13
N GLY A 78 -4.82 -6.39 -1.72
CA GLY A 78 -5.66 -7.16 -2.62
C GLY A 78 -6.66 -6.32 -3.41
N GLU A 79 -7.17 -6.90 -4.49
CA GLU A 79 -8.16 -6.24 -5.34
C GLU A 79 -9.37 -5.79 -4.53
N GLY A 80 -9.81 -4.57 -4.77
CA GLY A 80 -10.99 -4.01 -4.12
C GLY A 80 -10.89 -3.82 -2.61
N ALA A 81 -9.70 -3.98 -2.04
CA ALA A 81 -9.51 -3.79 -0.60
C ALA A 81 -9.51 -2.31 -0.22
N ILE A 82 -9.88 -2.05 1.00
CA ILE A 82 -9.90 -0.70 1.56
C ILE A 82 -8.99 -0.66 2.78
N VAL A 83 -8.04 0.25 2.77
CA VAL A 83 -7.20 0.55 3.92
C VAL A 83 -7.76 1.79 4.59
N ALA A 84 -8.22 1.65 5.83
CA ALA A 84 -8.82 2.76 6.56
C ALA A 84 -7.80 3.85 6.85
N ALA A 85 -8.31 5.08 7.01
CA ALA A 85 -7.47 6.24 7.28
C ALA A 85 -6.59 6.02 8.52
N GLY A 86 -5.35 6.48 8.44
CA GLY A 86 -4.40 6.42 9.56
C GLY A 86 -3.84 5.04 9.86
N SER A 87 -4.13 4.04 9.05
CA SER A 87 -3.66 2.67 9.28
C SER A 87 -2.19 2.51 8.91
N VAL A 88 -1.51 1.60 9.58
CA VAL A 88 -0.15 1.18 9.20
C VAL A 88 -0.20 -0.29 8.79
N VAL A 89 -0.01 -0.54 7.50
CA VAL A 89 -0.15 -1.88 6.92
C VAL A 89 1.21 -2.55 6.86
N THR A 90 1.34 -3.66 7.58
CA THR A 90 2.59 -4.43 7.70
C THR A 90 2.48 -5.83 7.11
N LYS A 91 1.28 -6.28 6.74
CA LYS A 91 1.00 -7.60 6.17
C LYS A 91 0.07 -7.45 4.98
N ASP A 92 0.04 -8.48 4.14
CA ASP A 92 -0.84 -8.51 2.98
C ASP A 92 -2.30 -8.28 3.39
N VAL A 93 -3.00 -7.54 2.55
CA VAL A 93 -4.42 -7.24 2.74
C VAL A 93 -5.22 -8.12 1.79
N PRO A 94 -6.11 -8.99 2.31
CA PRO A 94 -6.92 -9.84 1.43
C PRO A 94 -7.83 -9.01 0.52
N PRO A 95 -8.17 -9.52 -0.67
CA PRO A 95 -9.08 -8.80 -1.56
C PRO A 95 -10.46 -8.59 -0.91
N HIS A 96 -11.09 -7.50 -1.27
CA HIS A 96 -12.46 -7.15 -0.84
C HIS A 96 -12.63 -7.15 0.68
N THR A 97 -11.63 -6.63 1.39
CA THR A 97 -11.70 -6.46 2.85
C THR A 97 -11.42 -5.01 3.22
N ILE A 98 -11.84 -4.64 4.42
CA ILE A 98 -11.38 -3.40 5.06
C ILE A 98 -10.39 -3.79 6.15
N VAL A 99 -9.21 -3.17 6.14
CA VAL A 99 -8.25 -3.26 7.23
C VAL A 99 -8.14 -1.91 7.91
N ALA A 100 -7.89 -1.92 9.21
CA ALA A 100 -7.75 -0.71 10.01
C ALA A 100 -6.83 -0.93 11.18
N GLY A 101 -6.20 0.13 11.64
CA GLY A 101 -5.41 0.17 12.86
C GLY A 101 -3.91 0.22 12.65
N VAL A 102 -3.17 0.18 13.76
CA VAL A 102 -1.71 0.19 13.84
C VAL A 102 -1.25 -0.92 14.78
N PRO A 103 -0.81 -2.07 14.28
CA PRO A 103 -0.82 -2.51 12.89
C PRO A 103 -2.23 -2.82 12.38
N ALA A 104 -2.44 -2.66 11.09
CA ALA A 104 -3.75 -2.86 10.47
C ALA A 104 -4.20 -4.33 10.59
N ARG A 105 -5.49 -4.52 10.82
CA ARG A 105 -6.16 -5.82 10.90
C ARG A 105 -7.44 -5.80 10.10
N VAL A 106 -7.86 -6.95 9.58
CA VAL A 106 -9.12 -7.08 8.87
C VAL A 106 -10.27 -6.82 9.84
N ILE A 107 -11.11 -5.83 9.51
CA ILE A 107 -12.29 -5.49 10.31
C ILE A 107 -13.60 -5.81 9.59
N LYS A 108 -13.56 -6.00 8.28
CA LYS A 108 -14.75 -6.37 7.50
C LYS A 108 -14.34 -7.13 6.26
N LYS A 109 -15.15 -8.11 5.87
CA LYS A 109 -14.96 -8.93 4.67
C LYS A 109 -16.10 -8.70 3.69
N ASP A 110 -15.90 -9.17 2.45
CA ASP A 110 -16.89 -9.10 1.37
C ASP A 110 -17.36 -7.66 1.11
N VAL A 111 -16.39 -6.76 1.02
CA VAL A 111 -16.62 -5.33 0.83
C VAL A 111 -16.50 -5.00 -0.64
N TYR A 112 -17.48 -4.27 -1.15
CA TYR A 112 -17.48 -3.71 -2.50
C TYR A 112 -17.92 -2.25 -2.38
N TYR A 113 -17.18 -1.35 -3.01
CA TYR A 113 -17.52 0.06 -2.97
C TYR A 113 -17.65 0.62 -4.38
N THR A 114 -18.37 1.73 -4.50
CA THR A 114 -18.48 2.48 -5.75
C THR A 114 -17.95 3.88 -5.54
N ILE A 115 -17.39 4.42 -6.59
CA ILE A 115 -16.88 5.80 -6.60
C ILE A 115 -18.06 6.76 -6.88
#